data_3094c794a5f5b717ec6c62041edb4844
#
_entry.id   3094c794a5f5b717ec6c62041edb4844
#
_cell.length_a   1.000
_cell.length_b   1.000
_cell.length_c   1.000
_cell.angle_alpha   90.00
_cell.angle_beta   90.00
_cell.angle_gamma   90.00
#
_symmetry.space_group_name_H-M   'P 1'
#
loop_
_entity.id
_entity.type
_entity.pdbx_description
1 polymer ?
#
loop_
_entity_poly.entity_id
_entity_poly.type
_entity_poly.pdbx_seq_one_letter_code
_entity_poly.pdbx_strand_id
1 'polypeptide(L)'
;MKKPLVGALLALALAGAAATPAVAATSRPTVKAVDFAGTVALSNCSGSVVRMPDSQPDDPALVLSNGHCLETGFPAAGEVITDQPSSRTFSLLNSAGSSVATLKASKVAYATMTDTDISLYQLTSTYAQIQSKYGIAALELNAAHPTQGTAIKVVSGYWKKIYSCNVDGFVYRLKEGDWTWKDSLRYTSACDTIGGTSGSPVIDTATGKVVAVNNTGNEDGQTCTENNPCEVDENGNVTIHQGINYAEETYGIVACVGAGNKIDLSLAGCTLPKP
;
A
#
# COMPACT_ATOMS: atom_id res chain seq x y z
N MET A 1 -10.76 92.14 44.29
CA MET A 1 -10.04 91.44 43.24
C MET A 1 -10.03 89.95 43.61
N LYS A 2 -10.91 89.17 43.03
CA LYS A 2 -11.13 87.78 43.31
C LYS A 2 -10.58 86.94 42.15
N LYS A 3 -9.65 86.01 42.38
CA LYS A 3 -9.15 85.08 41.41
C LYS A 3 -10.03 83.78 41.42
N PRO A 4 -10.42 83.27 40.24
CA PRO A 4 -11.07 81.94 40.24
C PRO A 4 -10.04 80.82 40.16
N LEU A 5 -10.29 79.72 40.95
CA LEU A 5 -9.62 78.43 40.89
C LEU A 5 -10.15 77.65 39.65
N VAL A 6 -9.22 77.14 38.90
CA VAL A 6 -9.50 76.19 37.78
C VAL A 6 -9.20 74.78 38.33
N GLY A 7 -10.24 73.97 38.47
CA GLY A 7 -10.09 72.54 38.85
C GLY A 7 -9.80 71.71 37.61
N ALA A 8 -8.71 70.97 37.61
CA ALA A 8 -8.35 69.97 36.61
C ALA A 8 -8.99 68.65 36.94
N LEU A 9 -9.89 68.15 36.13
CA LEU A 9 -10.41 66.78 36.15
C LEU A 9 -9.45 65.85 35.42
N LEU A 10 -8.84 64.92 36.18
CA LEU A 10 -8.05 63.84 35.65
C LEU A 10 -8.99 62.67 35.24
N ALA A 11 -9.15 62.43 33.99
CA ALA A 11 -9.86 61.25 33.47
C ALA A 11 -8.87 60.05 33.40
N LEU A 12 -9.08 59.03 34.22
CA LEU A 12 -8.38 57.72 34.12
C LEU A 12 -9.04 56.92 33.02
N ALA A 13 -8.33 56.70 31.91
CA ALA A 13 -8.72 55.74 30.90
C ALA A 13 -8.20 54.35 31.31
N LEU A 14 -9.07 53.42 31.69
CA LEU A 14 -8.77 52.00 31.83
C LEU A 14 -8.70 51.40 30.43
N ALA A 15 -7.49 51.07 29.99
CA ALA A 15 -7.28 50.23 28.78
C ALA A 15 -7.45 48.76 29.19
N GLY A 16 -8.61 48.18 28.88
CA GLY A 16 -8.87 46.74 29.00
C GLY A 16 -8.13 45.99 27.90
N ALA A 17 -7.05 45.25 28.26
CA ALA A 17 -6.40 44.30 27.38
C ALA A 17 -7.29 43.06 27.23
N ALA A 18 -7.96 42.94 26.08
CA ALA A 18 -8.65 41.70 25.71
C ALA A 18 -7.59 40.62 25.37
N ALA A 19 -7.42 39.65 26.26
CA ALA A 19 -6.61 38.45 25.97
C ALA A 19 -7.35 37.57 24.95
N THR A 20 -6.86 37.53 23.72
CA THR A 20 -7.31 36.54 22.71
C THR A 20 -6.88 35.15 23.14
N PRO A 21 -7.79 34.15 23.19
CA PRO A 21 -7.40 32.79 23.50
C PRO A 21 -6.43 32.29 22.41
N ALA A 22 -5.24 31.87 22.80
CA ALA A 22 -4.31 31.18 21.94
C ALA A 22 -4.93 29.83 21.55
N VAL A 23 -5.34 29.67 20.30
CA VAL A 23 -5.75 28.39 19.74
C VAL A 23 -4.48 27.55 19.68
N ALA A 24 -4.38 26.52 20.55
CA ALA A 24 -3.30 25.54 20.48
C ALA A 24 -3.37 24.87 19.10
N ALA A 25 -2.36 25.11 18.27
CA ALA A 25 -2.18 24.38 17.03
C ALA A 25 -1.92 22.90 17.40
N THR A 26 -2.90 22.05 17.12
CA THR A 26 -2.71 20.60 17.19
C THR A 26 -1.64 20.24 16.18
N SER A 27 -0.44 19.86 16.64
CA SER A 27 0.61 19.35 15.78
C SER A 27 0.09 18.06 15.11
N ARG A 28 -0.12 18.09 13.79
CA ARG A 28 -0.36 16.86 13.05
C ARG A 28 0.85 15.95 13.25
N PRO A 29 0.64 14.65 13.57
CA PRO A 29 1.74 13.70 13.61
C PRO A 29 2.47 13.76 12.26
N THR A 30 3.78 13.95 12.30
CA THR A 30 4.62 13.91 11.10
C THR A 30 4.65 12.48 10.59
N VAL A 31 4.06 12.23 9.41
CA VAL A 31 4.19 10.93 8.74
C VAL A 31 5.65 10.74 8.37
N LYS A 32 6.22 9.57 8.71
CA LYS A 32 7.58 9.22 8.34
C LYS A 32 7.71 9.24 6.81
N ALA A 33 8.80 9.80 6.29
CA ALA A 33 9.09 9.73 4.86
C ALA A 33 9.16 8.27 4.39
N VAL A 34 8.56 7.98 3.23
CA VAL A 34 8.58 6.64 2.64
C VAL A 34 10.01 6.28 2.23
N ASP A 35 10.48 5.15 2.72
CA ASP A 35 11.79 4.55 2.49
C ASP A 35 11.66 3.05 2.20
N PHE A 36 12.75 2.28 2.19
CA PHE A 36 12.72 0.83 1.93
C PHE A 36 12.41 -0.04 3.15
N ALA A 37 12.32 0.52 4.36
CA ALA A 37 12.10 -0.29 5.57
C ALA A 37 10.77 -1.04 5.51
N GLY A 38 10.82 -2.36 5.69
CA GLY A 38 9.67 -3.24 5.58
C GLY A 38 9.40 -3.78 4.18
N THR A 39 10.07 -3.23 3.14
CA THR A 39 10.05 -3.82 1.80
C THR A 39 10.93 -5.05 1.75
N VAL A 40 10.59 -6.02 0.93
CA VAL A 40 11.39 -7.22 0.71
C VAL A 40 11.72 -7.40 -0.77
N ALA A 41 12.89 -7.97 -1.05
CA ALA A 41 13.25 -8.47 -2.37
C ALA A 41 12.99 -9.97 -2.44
N LEU A 42 12.37 -10.40 -3.52
CA LEU A 42 12.19 -11.79 -3.93
C LEU A 42 13.22 -12.12 -5.02
N SER A 43 13.31 -13.39 -5.42
CA SER A 43 14.21 -13.80 -6.51
C SER A 43 13.76 -13.27 -7.90
N ASN A 44 12.48 -12.97 -8.07
CA ASN A 44 11.86 -12.55 -9.33
C ASN A 44 11.00 -11.27 -9.23
N CYS A 45 10.70 -10.82 -8.03
CA CYS A 45 9.75 -9.74 -7.75
C CYS A 45 10.17 -8.93 -6.52
N SER A 46 9.34 -7.96 -6.17
CA SER A 46 9.35 -7.22 -4.91
C SER A 46 8.21 -7.68 -4.00
N GLY A 47 8.23 -7.25 -2.76
CA GLY A 47 7.15 -7.46 -1.80
C GLY A 47 7.31 -6.56 -0.58
N SER A 48 6.47 -6.77 0.42
CA SER A 48 6.56 -6.05 1.69
C SER A 48 6.05 -6.89 2.85
N VAL A 49 6.65 -6.71 4.01
CA VAL A 49 6.08 -7.19 5.28
C VAL A 49 4.91 -6.30 5.62
N VAL A 50 3.71 -6.87 5.64
CA VAL A 50 2.47 -6.12 5.86
C VAL A 50 1.73 -6.58 7.11
N ARG A 51 0.93 -5.67 7.67
CA ARG A 51 0.02 -5.95 8.77
C ARG A 51 -1.35 -5.35 8.51
N MET A 52 -2.38 -5.95 9.09
CA MET A 52 -3.71 -5.35 9.20
C MET A 52 -3.73 -4.33 10.35
N PRO A 53 -4.68 -3.38 10.38
CA PRO A 53 -4.84 -2.46 11.52
C PRO A 53 -4.93 -3.18 12.88
N ASP A 54 -5.59 -4.34 12.91
CA ASP A 54 -5.84 -5.13 14.12
C ASP A 54 -4.81 -6.23 14.39
N SER A 55 -3.80 -6.41 13.54
CA SER A 55 -2.73 -7.41 13.74
C SER A 55 -1.99 -7.18 15.06
N GLN A 56 -1.76 -8.25 15.81
CA GLN A 56 -1.08 -8.21 17.10
C GLN A 56 0.44 -8.44 16.93
N PRO A 57 1.29 -7.96 17.85
CA PRO A 57 2.75 -8.13 17.77
C PRO A 57 3.20 -9.59 17.67
N ASP A 58 2.49 -10.50 18.32
CA ASP A 58 2.82 -11.93 18.37
C ASP A 58 2.15 -12.75 17.24
N ASP A 59 1.37 -12.10 16.36
CA ASP A 59 0.84 -12.76 15.18
C ASP A 59 1.98 -13.13 14.21
N PRO A 60 1.88 -14.27 13.50
CA PRO A 60 2.77 -14.56 12.39
C PRO A 60 2.74 -13.41 11.38
N ALA A 61 3.92 -12.90 11.02
CA ALA A 61 3.98 -11.80 10.06
C ALA A 61 3.58 -12.27 8.65
N LEU A 62 3.08 -11.34 7.85
CA LEU A 62 2.69 -11.59 6.47
C LEU A 62 3.63 -10.86 5.50
N VAL A 63 3.92 -11.48 4.35
CA VAL A 63 4.51 -10.83 3.19
C VAL A 63 3.48 -10.77 2.08
N LEU A 64 3.25 -9.57 1.54
CA LEU A 64 2.42 -9.32 0.37
C LEU A 64 3.31 -9.18 -0.87
N SER A 65 2.91 -9.84 -1.97
CA SER A 65 3.45 -9.72 -3.32
C SER A 65 2.33 -10.01 -4.33
N ASN A 66 2.64 -10.21 -5.62
CA ASN A 66 1.65 -10.64 -6.61
C ASN A 66 1.50 -12.16 -6.68
N GLY A 67 0.37 -12.61 -7.22
CA GLY A 67 0.11 -14.01 -7.57
C GLY A 67 1.04 -14.51 -8.65
N HIS A 68 1.27 -13.70 -9.70
CA HIS A 68 2.21 -14.07 -10.78
C HIS A 68 3.68 -14.17 -10.30
N CYS A 69 3.98 -13.72 -9.08
CA CYS A 69 5.30 -13.85 -8.49
C CYS A 69 5.55 -15.21 -7.80
N LEU A 70 4.59 -16.13 -7.76
CA LEU A 70 4.74 -17.44 -7.15
C LEU A 70 5.89 -18.24 -7.80
N GLU A 71 6.65 -19.00 -6.97
CA GLU A 71 7.71 -19.88 -7.46
C GLU A 71 7.16 -21.08 -8.22
N THR A 72 5.89 -21.43 -8.02
CA THR A 72 5.20 -22.55 -8.66
C THR A 72 4.62 -22.20 -10.03
N GLY A 73 4.77 -20.95 -10.47
CA GLY A 73 4.18 -20.43 -11.70
C GLY A 73 2.93 -19.60 -11.45
N PHE A 74 2.38 -19.06 -12.52
CA PHE A 74 1.19 -18.19 -12.48
C PHE A 74 -0.05 -19.01 -12.13
N PRO A 75 -0.85 -18.62 -11.13
CA PRO A 75 -2.18 -19.19 -10.95
C PRO A 75 -3.01 -19.06 -12.23
N ALA A 76 -3.70 -20.12 -12.61
CA ALA A 76 -4.62 -20.06 -13.76
C ALA A 76 -5.77 -19.11 -13.51
N ALA A 77 -6.41 -18.63 -14.59
CA ALA A 77 -7.65 -17.87 -14.47
C ALA A 77 -8.72 -18.72 -13.74
N GLY A 78 -9.30 -18.18 -12.67
CA GLY A 78 -10.24 -18.89 -11.79
C GLY A 78 -9.57 -19.65 -10.64
N GLU A 79 -8.24 -19.76 -10.61
CA GLU A 79 -7.53 -20.48 -9.55
C GLU A 79 -7.35 -19.60 -8.31
N VAL A 80 -7.64 -20.19 -7.15
CA VAL A 80 -7.38 -19.60 -5.83
C VAL A 80 -6.61 -20.60 -4.98
N ILE A 81 -5.44 -20.21 -4.52
CA ILE A 81 -4.54 -21.01 -3.69
C ILE A 81 -4.68 -20.57 -2.24
N THR A 82 -4.92 -21.52 -1.34
CA THR A 82 -5.01 -21.29 0.09
C THR A 82 -4.19 -22.31 0.87
N ASP A 83 -3.55 -21.87 1.95
CA ASP A 83 -2.83 -22.72 2.91
C ASP A 83 -1.81 -23.71 2.30
N GLN A 84 -1.21 -23.38 1.17
CA GLN A 84 -0.20 -24.21 0.51
C GLN A 84 1.15 -24.07 1.22
N PRO A 85 1.79 -25.18 1.66
CA PRO A 85 3.12 -25.14 2.25
C PRO A 85 4.14 -24.42 1.35
N SER A 86 4.95 -23.56 1.94
CA SER A 86 6.00 -22.82 1.24
C SER A 86 7.21 -22.62 2.15
N SER A 87 8.39 -22.72 1.59
CA SER A 87 9.64 -22.40 2.27
C SER A 87 10.36 -21.22 1.61
N ARG A 88 9.64 -20.43 0.82
CA ARG A 88 10.18 -19.27 0.12
C ARG A 88 10.88 -18.31 1.08
N THR A 89 11.94 -17.68 0.61
CA THR A 89 12.71 -16.72 1.37
C THR A 89 12.59 -15.32 0.79
N PHE A 90 12.71 -14.31 1.66
CA PHE A 90 12.57 -12.90 1.34
C PHE A 90 13.72 -12.12 1.96
N SER A 91 14.41 -11.30 1.19
CA SER A 91 15.42 -10.36 1.67
C SER A 91 14.76 -9.14 2.28
N LEU A 92 14.76 -9.00 3.60
CA LEU A 92 14.21 -7.82 4.30
C LEU A 92 15.17 -6.64 4.17
N LEU A 93 14.63 -5.49 3.77
CA LEU A 93 15.40 -4.26 3.58
C LEU A 93 15.23 -3.28 4.76
N ASN A 94 16.32 -2.58 5.10
CA ASN A 94 16.27 -1.41 5.97
C ASN A 94 15.91 -0.15 5.18
N SER A 95 15.85 1.01 5.85
CA SER A 95 15.50 2.30 5.22
C SER A 95 16.42 2.72 4.08
N ALA A 96 17.68 2.29 4.09
CA ALA A 96 18.66 2.57 3.04
C ALA A 96 18.61 1.59 1.86
N GLY A 97 17.71 0.59 1.89
CA GLY A 97 17.61 -0.46 0.87
C GLY A 97 18.65 -1.58 1.01
N SER A 98 19.37 -1.64 2.12
CA SER A 98 20.31 -2.72 2.40
C SER A 98 19.57 -3.93 2.97
N SER A 99 19.91 -5.14 2.52
CA SER A 99 19.38 -6.38 3.09
C SER A 99 19.94 -6.59 4.49
N VAL A 100 19.05 -6.78 5.48
CA VAL A 100 19.42 -6.96 6.88
C VAL A 100 19.02 -8.33 7.43
N ALA A 101 18.16 -9.05 6.71
CA ALA A 101 17.70 -10.39 7.11
C ALA A 101 17.18 -11.18 5.92
N THR A 102 17.15 -12.50 6.09
CA THR A 102 16.39 -13.41 5.27
C THR A 102 15.19 -13.91 6.10
N LEU A 103 13.98 -13.53 5.68
CA LEU A 103 12.74 -14.04 6.26
C LEU A 103 12.31 -15.30 5.51
N LYS A 104 11.59 -16.21 6.18
CA LYS A 104 11.15 -17.47 5.60
C LYS A 104 9.64 -17.65 5.74
N ALA A 105 9.00 -18.06 4.66
CA ALA A 105 7.60 -18.47 4.68
C ALA A 105 7.41 -19.80 5.40
N SER A 106 6.24 -20.00 5.98
CA SER A 106 5.71 -21.29 6.38
C SER A 106 4.69 -21.81 5.36
N LYS A 107 3.98 -20.90 4.69
CA LYS A 107 2.97 -21.22 3.67
C LYS A 107 2.64 -20.00 2.79
N VAL A 108 2.09 -20.27 1.62
CA VAL A 108 1.21 -19.33 0.90
C VAL A 108 -0.13 -19.39 1.62
N ALA A 109 -0.48 -18.31 2.34
CA ALA A 109 -1.76 -18.25 3.04
C ALA A 109 -2.91 -17.99 2.07
N TYR A 110 -2.64 -17.21 1.02
CA TYR A 110 -3.58 -16.90 -0.05
C TYR A 110 -2.83 -16.45 -1.30
N ALA A 111 -3.25 -16.89 -2.48
CA ALA A 111 -2.80 -16.32 -3.76
C ALA A 111 -3.81 -16.55 -4.87
N THR A 112 -3.89 -15.61 -5.81
CA THR A 112 -4.70 -15.71 -7.02
C THR A 112 -4.24 -14.69 -8.06
N MET A 113 -4.62 -14.90 -9.31
CA MET A 113 -4.63 -13.92 -10.39
C MET A 113 -6.06 -13.68 -10.92
N THR A 114 -7.08 -14.11 -10.18
CA THR A 114 -8.50 -13.94 -10.52
C THR A 114 -9.05 -12.71 -9.80
N ASP A 115 -9.66 -11.79 -10.53
CA ASP A 115 -10.24 -10.53 -10.03
C ASP A 115 -9.23 -9.58 -9.33
N THR A 116 -8.08 -10.06 -8.91
CA THR A 116 -6.92 -9.34 -8.37
C THR A 116 -5.67 -10.19 -8.57
N ASP A 117 -4.49 -9.61 -8.47
CA ASP A 117 -3.21 -10.32 -8.61
C ASP A 117 -2.39 -10.14 -7.32
N ILE A 118 -2.61 -11.01 -6.37
CA ILE A 118 -1.96 -10.94 -5.05
C ILE A 118 -1.50 -12.31 -4.55
N SER A 119 -0.45 -12.30 -3.73
CA SER A 119 -0.05 -13.41 -2.87
C SER A 119 0.27 -12.93 -1.46
N LEU A 120 -0.22 -13.64 -0.47
CA LEU A 120 0.07 -13.45 0.95
C LEU A 120 0.78 -14.68 1.48
N TYR A 121 2.03 -14.48 1.94
CA TYR A 121 2.80 -15.51 2.61
C TYR A 121 2.76 -15.31 4.11
N GLN A 122 2.44 -16.36 4.86
CA GLN A 122 2.65 -16.36 6.30
C GLN A 122 4.11 -16.72 6.59
N LEU A 123 4.77 -15.91 7.42
CA LEU A 123 6.15 -16.13 7.83
C LEU A 123 6.25 -17.05 9.05
N THR A 124 7.44 -17.62 9.23
CA THR A 124 7.81 -18.34 10.44
C THR A 124 8.12 -17.42 11.62
N SER A 125 8.29 -16.11 11.38
CA SER A 125 8.56 -15.08 12.37
C SER A 125 7.31 -14.23 12.65
N THR A 126 7.18 -13.75 13.88
CA THR A 126 6.15 -12.78 14.27
C THR A 126 6.60 -11.35 14.01
N TYR A 127 5.68 -10.38 14.05
CA TYR A 127 6.02 -8.96 13.94
C TYR A 127 6.95 -8.52 15.06
N ALA A 128 6.69 -8.96 16.31
CA ALA A 128 7.53 -8.64 17.46
C ALA A 128 8.97 -9.14 17.29
N GLN A 129 9.15 -10.33 16.75
CA GLN A 129 10.47 -10.89 16.46
C GLN A 129 11.23 -10.09 15.41
N ILE A 130 10.56 -9.69 14.31
CA ILE A 130 11.15 -8.88 13.25
C ILE A 130 11.54 -7.50 13.81
N GLN A 131 10.63 -6.86 14.54
CA GLN A 131 10.86 -5.54 15.13
C GLN A 131 12.01 -5.58 16.15
N SER A 132 12.01 -6.56 17.05
CA SER A 132 13.04 -6.68 18.11
C SER A 132 14.42 -6.97 17.53
N LYS A 133 14.51 -7.83 16.49
CA LYS A 133 15.79 -8.28 15.96
C LYS A 133 16.39 -7.31 14.95
N TYR A 134 15.56 -6.63 14.15
CA TYR A 134 16.02 -5.83 13.01
C TYR A 134 15.60 -4.36 13.09
N GLY A 135 14.78 -3.96 14.08
CA GLY A 135 14.27 -2.60 14.22
C GLY A 135 13.28 -2.18 13.12
N ILE A 136 12.71 -3.15 12.39
CA ILE A 136 11.84 -2.90 11.24
C ILE A 136 10.40 -3.25 11.59
N ALA A 137 9.51 -2.26 11.44
CA ALA A 137 8.08 -2.44 11.56
C ALA A 137 7.46 -2.88 10.22
N ALA A 138 6.40 -3.69 10.28
CA ALA A 138 5.58 -4.01 9.11
C ALA A 138 4.85 -2.76 8.61
N LEU A 139 4.60 -2.70 7.30
CA LEU A 139 3.77 -1.68 6.68
C LEU A 139 2.29 -2.00 6.92
N GLU A 140 1.50 -1.00 7.33
CA GLU A 140 0.07 -1.20 7.55
C GLU A 140 -0.71 -1.08 6.25
N LEU A 141 -1.61 -2.03 5.97
CA LEU A 141 -2.56 -1.93 4.88
C LEU A 141 -3.63 -0.89 5.19
N ASN A 142 -3.97 -0.05 4.21
CA ASN A 142 -5.13 0.82 4.33
C ASN A 142 -6.42 0.02 4.13
N ALA A 143 -7.35 0.11 5.08
CA ALA A 143 -8.65 -0.56 4.98
C ALA A 143 -9.67 0.20 4.09
N ALA A 144 -9.33 1.39 3.65
CA ALA A 144 -10.18 2.20 2.79
C ALA A 144 -9.66 2.21 1.35
N HIS A 145 -10.59 2.25 0.40
CA HIS A 145 -10.30 2.50 -1.01
C HIS A 145 -9.54 3.83 -1.17
N PRO A 146 -8.41 3.89 -1.89
CA PRO A 146 -7.71 5.14 -2.15
C PRO A 146 -8.55 6.08 -3.03
N THR A 147 -8.13 7.33 -3.14
CA THR A 147 -8.81 8.32 -3.97
C THR A 147 -7.94 8.77 -5.12
N GLN A 148 -8.56 9.13 -6.24
CA GLN A 148 -7.89 9.75 -7.38
C GLN A 148 -7.12 11.01 -6.92
N GLY A 149 -5.92 11.20 -7.46
CA GLY A 149 -5.03 12.31 -7.10
C GLY A 149 -4.14 12.04 -5.89
N THR A 150 -4.34 10.94 -5.13
CA THR A 150 -3.48 10.57 -4.00
C THR A 150 -2.02 10.47 -4.45
N ALA A 151 -1.12 11.19 -3.76
CA ALA A 151 0.31 11.09 -4.00
C ALA A 151 0.86 9.78 -3.42
N ILE A 152 1.50 8.99 -4.27
CA ILE A 152 1.95 7.64 -3.94
C ILE A 152 3.44 7.43 -4.26
N LYS A 153 4.01 6.43 -3.59
CA LYS A 153 5.33 5.89 -3.93
C LYS A 153 5.25 4.38 -4.11
N VAL A 154 5.85 3.90 -5.19
CA VAL A 154 6.04 2.48 -5.47
C VAL A 154 7.46 2.11 -5.04
N VAL A 155 7.61 1.22 -4.05
CA VAL A 155 8.89 0.91 -3.43
C VAL A 155 9.38 -0.46 -3.86
N SER A 156 10.21 -0.51 -4.89
CA SER A 156 10.75 -1.77 -5.40
C SER A 156 11.90 -2.29 -4.55
N GLY A 157 11.67 -3.41 -3.86
CA GLY A 157 12.71 -4.12 -3.12
C GLY A 157 13.71 -4.83 -4.03
N TYR A 158 13.27 -5.32 -5.18
CA TYR A 158 14.13 -5.99 -6.17
C TYR A 158 15.17 -5.03 -6.76
N TRP A 159 14.71 -3.88 -7.29
CA TRP A 159 15.59 -2.87 -7.91
C TRP A 159 16.17 -1.88 -6.92
N LYS A 160 15.69 -1.85 -5.66
CA LYS A 160 16.04 -0.83 -4.66
C LYS A 160 15.82 0.58 -5.22
N LYS A 161 14.67 0.77 -5.84
CA LYS A 161 14.24 2.01 -6.49
C LYS A 161 12.85 2.41 -6.00
N ILE A 162 12.67 3.70 -5.76
CA ILE A 162 11.39 4.29 -5.38
C ILE A 162 10.90 5.15 -6.54
N TYR A 163 9.70 4.84 -7.02
CA TYR A 163 8.98 5.65 -7.99
C TYR A 163 8.01 6.57 -7.25
N SER A 164 7.74 7.76 -7.79
CA SER A 164 6.84 8.75 -7.18
C SER A 164 5.89 9.28 -8.24
N CYS A 165 4.61 9.14 -8.00
CA CYS A 165 3.55 9.60 -8.89
C CYS A 165 2.25 9.81 -8.11
N ASN A 166 1.13 9.87 -8.84
CA ASN A 166 -0.20 9.97 -8.26
C ASN A 166 -1.11 8.87 -8.78
N VAL A 167 -2.16 8.57 -8.05
CA VAL A 167 -3.29 7.78 -8.53
C VAL A 167 -3.98 8.59 -9.63
N ASP A 168 -3.97 8.06 -10.86
CA ASP A 168 -4.67 8.68 -12.00
C ASP A 168 -6.16 8.31 -12.02
N GLY A 169 -6.49 7.08 -11.69
CA GLY A 169 -7.86 6.59 -11.67
C GLY A 169 -7.95 5.11 -11.33
N PHE A 170 -9.14 4.56 -11.51
CA PHE A 170 -9.48 3.17 -11.24
C PHE A 170 -10.10 2.53 -12.47
N VAL A 171 -9.76 1.28 -12.71
CA VAL A 171 -10.13 0.55 -13.92
C VAL A 171 -11.21 -0.47 -13.61
N TYR A 172 -12.38 -0.36 -14.25
CA TYR A 172 -13.48 -1.30 -14.04
C TYR A 172 -13.05 -2.76 -14.23
N ARG A 173 -12.33 -3.04 -15.34
CA ARG A 173 -11.67 -4.33 -15.61
C ARG A 173 -10.34 -4.05 -16.30
N LEU A 174 -9.26 -4.60 -15.77
CA LEU A 174 -7.96 -4.64 -16.42
C LEU A 174 -7.73 -6.05 -16.94
N LYS A 175 -7.58 -6.21 -18.26
CA LYS A 175 -7.39 -7.50 -18.90
C LYS A 175 -5.98 -7.65 -19.44
N GLU A 176 -5.35 -8.79 -19.14
CA GLU A 176 -4.03 -9.15 -19.64
C GLU A 176 -3.97 -10.67 -19.89
N GLY A 177 -3.75 -11.07 -21.13
CA GLY A 177 -3.77 -12.48 -21.50
C GLY A 177 -5.10 -13.16 -21.12
N ASP A 178 -4.98 -14.21 -20.31
CA ASP A 178 -6.13 -14.99 -19.81
C ASP A 178 -6.75 -14.41 -18.54
N TRP A 179 -6.11 -13.42 -17.90
CA TRP A 179 -6.52 -12.86 -16.63
C TRP A 179 -7.32 -11.57 -16.79
N THR A 180 -8.16 -11.32 -15.80
CA THR A 180 -8.93 -10.08 -15.69
C THR A 180 -9.01 -9.70 -14.23
N TRP A 181 -8.57 -8.48 -13.93
CA TRP A 181 -8.58 -7.89 -12.60
C TRP A 181 -9.65 -6.81 -12.51
N LYS A 182 -10.14 -6.57 -11.31
CA LYS A 182 -11.23 -5.63 -11.01
C LYS A 182 -10.68 -4.48 -10.19
N ASP A 183 -11.15 -3.27 -10.48
CA ASP A 183 -10.86 -2.10 -9.68
C ASP A 183 -9.35 -1.81 -9.55
N SER A 184 -8.58 -2.12 -10.62
CA SER A 184 -7.14 -1.89 -10.62
C SER A 184 -6.82 -0.40 -10.61
N LEU A 185 -5.83 0.00 -9.81
CA LEU A 185 -5.37 1.36 -9.69
C LEU A 185 -4.45 1.71 -10.86
N ARG A 186 -4.79 2.76 -11.61
CA ARG A 186 -3.95 3.31 -12.68
C ARG A 186 -3.05 4.42 -12.15
N TYR A 187 -1.76 4.39 -12.53
CA TYR A 187 -0.80 5.44 -12.21
C TYR A 187 -0.84 6.59 -13.22
N THR A 188 -0.44 7.79 -12.77
CA THR A 188 0.07 8.78 -13.71
C THR A 188 1.40 8.30 -14.32
N SER A 189 1.75 8.76 -15.51
CA SER A 189 2.93 8.31 -16.28
C SER A 189 4.29 8.53 -15.57
N ALA A 190 4.32 9.25 -14.45
CA ALA A 190 5.55 9.44 -13.68
C ALA A 190 6.02 8.17 -12.95
N CYS A 191 5.15 7.17 -12.74
CA CYS A 191 5.55 5.83 -12.27
C CYS A 191 5.73 4.89 -13.47
N ASP A 192 6.88 5.03 -14.13
CA ASP A 192 7.34 4.14 -15.21
C ASP A 192 8.04 2.93 -14.57
N THR A 193 7.23 1.97 -14.06
CA THR A 193 7.71 0.74 -13.43
C THR A 193 8.08 -0.29 -14.49
N ILE A 194 8.97 -1.20 -14.13
CA ILE A 194 9.55 -2.18 -15.05
C ILE A 194 9.47 -3.60 -14.47
N GLY A 195 9.72 -4.63 -15.27
CA GLY A 195 9.77 -6.02 -14.80
C GLY A 195 10.63 -6.16 -13.53
N GLY A 196 10.17 -6.97 -12.55
CA GLY A 196 10.77 -7.10 -11.21
C GLY A 196 10.26 -6.09 -10.18
N THR A 197 9.55 -5.01 -10.59
CA THR A 197 8.81 -4.14 -9.67
C THR A 197 7.49 -4.75 -9.20
N SER A 198 7.01 -5.80 -9.85
CA SER A 198 5.84 -6.58 -9.42
C SER A 198 5.91 -6.92 -7.93
N GLY A 199 4.80 -6.77 -7.22
CA GLY A 199 4.72 -7.00 -5.78
C GLY A 199 5.23 -5.85 -4.90
N SER A 200 5.74 -4.76 -5.47
CA SER A 200 6.16 -3.58 -4.71
C SER A 200 4.97 -2.95 -3.98
N PRO A 201 5.10 -2.58 -2.70
CA PRO A 201 4.06 -1.83 -2.01
C PRO A 201 3.88 -0.45 -2.65
N VAL A 202 2.62 -0.07 -2.87
CA VAL A 202 2.21 1.27 -3.26
C VAL A 202 1.76 2.00 -2.00
N ILE A 203 2.50 3.03 -1.60
CA ILE A 203 2.35 3.70 -0.32
C ILE A 203 1.78 5.10 -0.53
N ASP A 204 0.65 5.39 0.11
CA ASP A 204 0.11 6.75 0.23
C ASP A 204 1.07 7.60 1.08
N THR A 205 1.60 8.67 0.51
CA THR A 205 2.60 9.53 1.17
C THR A 205 2.03 10.35 2.33
N ALA A 206 0.72 10.57 2.36
CA ALA A 206 0.06 11.32 3.43
C ALA A 206 -0.18 10.48 4.69
N THR A 207 -0.35 9.16 4.54
CA THR A 207 -0.67 8.26 5.65
C THR A 207 0.46 7.29 5.97
N GLY A 208 1.37 7.01 5.02
CA GLY A 208 2.40 5.98 5.13
C GLY A 208 1.85 4.56 5.01
N LYS A 209 0.58 4.39 4.64
CA LYS A 209 -0.07 3.09 4.51
C LYS A 209 0.02 2.54 3.09
N VAL A 210 0.03 1.22 2.98
CA VAL A 210 -0.04 0.52 1.69
C VAL A 210 -1.49 0.58 1.19
N VAL A 211 -1.69 1.09 -0.03
CA VAL A 211 -2.99 1.21 -0.68
C VAL A 211 -3.16 0.25 -1.85
N ALA A 212 -2.05 -0.21 -2.42
CA ALA A 212 -2.05 -1.18 -3.52
C ALA A 212 -0.71 -1.94 -3.57
N VAL A 213 -0.66 -2.96 -4.43
CA VAL A 213 0.54 -3.71 -4.80
C VAL A 213 0.78 -3.55 -6.30
N ASN A 214 1.99 -3.11 -6.69
CA ASN A 214 2.34 -2.90 -8.10
C ASN A 214 2.18 -4.19 -8.89
N ASN A 215 1.52 -4.13 -10.04
CA ASN A 215 1.20 -5.31 -10.83
C ASN A 215 1.90 -5.28 -12.19
N THR A 216 1.37 -4.57 -13.16
CA THR A 216 1.74 -4.66 -14.58
C THR A 216 1.74 -3.29 -15.26
N GLY A 217 2.12 -3.26 -16.53
CA GLY A 217 2.06 -2.05 -17.36
C GLY A 217 1.98 -2.41 -18.85
N ASN A 218 1.43 -1.53 -19.66
CA ASN A 218 1.37 -1.73 -21.10
C ASN A 218 2.69 -1.24 -21.73
N GLU A 219 3.59 -2.17 -22.06
CA GLU A 219 4.93 -1.86 -22.54
C GLU A 219 4.96 -1.46 -24.02
N ASP A 220 4.29 -2.22 -24.88
CA ASP A 220 4.44 -2.13 -26.34
C ASP A 220 3.22 -1.56 -27.07
N GLY A 221 2.14 -1.21 -26.36
CA GLY A 221 0.89 -0.74 -26.97
C GLY A 221 0.07 -1.85 -27.62
N GLN A 222 0.34 -3.13 -27.31
CA GLN A 222 -0.47 -4.24 -27.75
C GLN A 222 -1.79 -4.32 -26.96
N THR A 223 -2.74 -5.09 -27.50
CA THR A 223 -4.10 -5.17 -26.93
C THR A 223 -4.25 -6.41 -26.07
N CYS A 224 -4.30 -6.26 -24.76
CA CYS A 224 -4.60 -7.29 -23.77
C CYS A 224 -3.70 -8.54 -23.84
N THR A 225 -2.47 -8.41 -24.30
CA THR A 225 -1.47 -9.48 -24.26
C THR A 225 -0.64 -9.38 -22.99
N GLU A 226 0.15 -10.40 -22.67
CA GLU A 226 1.08 -10.38 -21.53
C GLU A 226 2.00 -9.16 -21.59
N ASN A 227 2.19 -8.46 -20.47
CA ASN A 227 2.87 -7.15 -20.33
C ASN A 227 2.27 -6.03 -21.21
N ASN A 228 1.04 -6.20 -21.65
CA ASN A 228 0.28 -5.21 -22.40
C ASN A 228 -1.19 -5.23 -21.99
N PRO A 229 -1.50 -4.93 -20.71
CA PRO A 229 -2.87 -4.88 -20.24
C PRO A 229 -3.69 -3.84 -21.01
N CYS A 230 -4.98 -4.08 -21.10
CA CYS A 230 -5.96 -3.14 -21.61
C CYS A 230 -7.09 -2.92 -20.61
N GLU A 231 -7.65 -1.72 -20.61
CA GLU A 231 -8.80 -1.37 -19.80
C GLU A 231 -10.09 -1.76 -20.54
N VAL A 232 -11.02 -2.36 -19.82
CA VAL A 232 -12.36 -2.69 -20.33
C VAL A 232 -13.37 -1.99 -19.45
N ASP A 233 -14.19 -1.11 -20.02
CA ASP A 233 -15.23 -0.39 -19.30
C ASP A 233 -16.49 -1.25 -19.05
N GLU A 234 -17.49 -0.71 -18.37
CA GLU A 234 -18.77 -1.38 -18.07
C GLU A 234 -19.57 -1.74 -19.33
N ASN A 235 -19.31 -1.08 -20.46
CA ASN A 235 -19.97 -1.33 -21.75
C ASN A 235 -19.18 -2.31 -22.62
N GLY A 236 -18.01 -2.78 -22.16
CA GLY A 236 -17.12 -3.66 -22.91
C GLY A 236 -16.20 -2.94 -23.90
N ASN A 237 -16.11 -1.60 -23.85
CA ASN A 237 -15.17 -0.88 -24.69
C ASN A 237 -13.74 -1.08 -24.16
N VAL A 238 -12.82 -1.34 -25.08
CA VAL A 238 -11.40 -1.58 -24.79
C VAL A 238 -10.59 -0.32 -25.04
N THR A 239 -9.76 0.05 -24.06
CA THR A 239 -8.82 1.18 -24.18
C THR A 239 -7.41 0.72 -23.84
N ILE A 240 -6.42 1.20 -24.59
CA ILE A 240 -5.00 0.91 -24.40
C ILE A 240 -4.30 2.20 -24.00
N HIS A 241 -3.46 2.12 -22.98
CA HIS A 241 -2.61 3.22 -22.53
C HIS A 241 -1.15 2.78 -22.51
N GLN A 242 -0.48 2.84 -23.67
CA GLN A 242 0.93 2.49 -23.76
C GLN A 242 1.78 3.33 -22.78
N GLY A 243 2.70 2.67 -22.07
CA GLY A 243 3.57 3.30 -21.07
C GLY A 243 2.89 3.58 -19.72
N ILE A 244 1.63 3.20 -19.54
CA ILE A 244 0.93 3.33 -18.27
C ILE A 244 1.00 2.04 -17.48
N ASN A 245 1.21 2.18 -16.17
CA ASN A 245 1.36 1.09 -15.22
C ASN A 245 0.19 1.05 -14.23
N TYR A 246 -0.04 -0.13 -13.64
CA TYR A 246 -1.20 -0.45 -12.83
C TYR A 246 -0.80 -1.21 -11.57
N ALA A 247 -1.67 -1.14 -10.57
CA ALA A 247 -1.54 -1.87 -9.30
C ALA A 247 -2.88 -2.49 -8.90
N GLU A 248 -2.80 -3.53 -8.07
CA GLU A 248 -3.98 -4.14 -7.46
C GLU A 248 -4.21 -3.54 -6.08
N GLU A 249 -5.43 -3.11 -5.80
CA GLU A 249 -5.80 -2.51 -4.54
C GLU A 249 -5.77 -3.52 -3.39
N THR A 250 -5.38 -3.05 -2.19
CA THR A 250 -5.17 -3.92 -1.02
C THR A 250 -6.23 -3.78 0.06
N TYR A 251 -7.15 -2.81 -0.05
CA TYR A 251 -8.20 -2.60 0.97
C TYR A 251 -9.10 -3.81 1.17
N GLY A 252 -9.39 -4.57 0.08
CA GLY A 252 -10.19 -5.78 0.13
C GLY A 252 -9.56 -6.94 0.92
N ILE A 253 -8.23 -6.92 1.11
CA ILE A 253 -7.51 -7.93 1.89
C ILE A 253 -7.87 -7.83 3.38
N VAL A 254 -7.98 -6.60 3.91
CA VAL A 254 -8.13 -6.34 5.34
C VAL A 254 -9.36 -7.05 5.91
N ALA A 255 -10.48 -7.04 5.20
CA ALA A 255 -11.71 -7.70 5.63
C ALA A 255 -11.64 -9.24 5.60
N CYS A 256 -10.60 -9.81 4.97
CA CYS A 256 -10.43 -11.26 4.85
C CYS A 256 -9.42 -11.84 5.84
N VAL A 257 -8.83 -11.01 6.71
CA VAL A 257 -7.81 -11.44 7.67
C VAL A 257 -8.39 -11.38 9.08
N GLY A 258 -8.52 -12.54 9.71
CA GLY A 258 -9.01 -12.70 11.08
C GLY A 258 -7.89 -12.72 12.11
N ALA A 259 -8.27 -13.04 13.36
CA ALA A 259 -7.35 -13.13 14.48
C ALA A 259 -6.17 -14.09 14.19
N GLY A 260 -4.97 -13.71 14.63
CA GLY A 260 -3.75 -14.48 14.36
C GLY A 260 -3.31 -14.41 12.89
N ASN A 261 -3.71 -13.37 12.16
CA ASN A 261 -3.44 -13.19 10.72
C ASN A 261 -3.88 -14.36 9.83
N LYS A 262 -4.93 -15.06 10.23
CA LYS A 262 -5.49 -16.14 9.44
C LYS A 262 -6.36 -15.57 8.32
N ILE A 263 -6.12 -16.05 7.09
CA ILE A 263 -7.02 -15.76 5.98
C ILE A 263 -8.31 -16.55 6.20
N ASP A 264 -9.42 -15.83 6.26
CA ASP A 264 -10.77 -16.40 6.38
C ASP A 264 -11.69 -15.71 5.37
N LEU A 265 -11.89 -16.39 4.25
CA LEU A 265 -12.72 -15.91 3.15
C LEU A 265 -14.22 -15.89 3.47
N SER A 266 -14.63 -16.44 4.63
CA SER A 266 -16.03 -16.42 5.09
C SER A 266 -16.40 -15.19 5.91
N LEU A 267 -15.41 -14.37 6.31
CA LEU A 267 -15.65 -13.17 7.09
C LEU A 267 -16.56 -12.17 6.37
N ALA A 268 -17.41 -11.50 7.14
CA ALA A 268 -18.30 -10.47 6.62
C ALA A 268 -17.48 -9.33 6.00
N GLY A 269 -17.81 -8.96 4.75
CA GLY A 269 -17.09 -7.92 4.01
C GLY A 269 -15.86 -8.43 3.23
N CYS A 270 -15.47 -9.71 3.38
CA CYS A 270 -14.41 -10.29 2.55
C CYS A 270 -14.91 -10.48 1.12
N THR A 271 -14.24 -9.83 0.16
CA THR A 271 -14.57 -9.86 -1.28
C THR A 271 -13.51 -10.55 -2.13
N LEU A 272 -12.46 -11.09 -1.52
CA LEU A 272 -11.46 -11.85 -2.25
C LEU A 272 -12.08 -13.09 -2.90
N PRO A 273 -11.61 -13.48 -4.11
CA PRO A 273 -12.00 -14.71 -4.76
C PRO A 273 -11.86 -15.92 -3.85
N LYS A 274 -12.80 -16.88 -4.00
CA LYS A 274 -12.85 -18.11 -3.22
C LYS A 274 -12.50 -19.30 -4.10
N PRO A 275 -11.90 -20.37 -3.54
CA PRO A 275 -11.63 -21.62 -4.26
C PRO A 275 -12.87 -22.24 -4.89
#